data_b01feab8758fe5725daf3d8263094ec3
#
_entry.id   b01feab8758fe5725daf3d8263094ec3
#
_cell.length_a   1.000
_cell.length_b   1.000
_cell.length_c   1.000
_cell.angle_alpha   90.00
_cell.angle_beta   90.00
_cell.angle_gamma   90.00
#
_symmetry.space_group_name_H-M   'P 1'
#
loop_
_entity.id
_entity.type
_entity.pdbx_description
1 polymer ?
#
loop_
_entity_poly.entity_id
_entity_poly.type
_entity_poly.pdbx_seq_one_letter_code
_entity_poly.pdbx_strand_id
1 'polypeptide(L)'
;MRIFSKAKNQNDLNLVFDIGSSSIGGAFFITQKSGAPKIIYSVREIIPLESEINSDRFLELTLKSFETIIQKIATKGIGVPKKVFCVLSSPWFASQTRFIKYEKDIPFLFDSKLADEIIQKEIKIFQEEHLKQYSDGENKIRVIELKNMKIALNGYTTQNPLNQKTKEVEMTVFISMSPEQVLSKLEKIIDAHYYAREIKFSSFSMASFAVARDIFVHQDSFLLIDIGGEITDISMIKKDIICSSISFPLGINFMIREVSLILKCSLAEAKSFISLYKDGHAIEAIEEKLKPIINKLKDQWLRGFQESLVNLSNDISIPATIFLTVDQNLADFFSKIIKTEQFSQYTLTESKFRIIFLGTEALHGIATINENIARDASLIIESIYINRFLR
;
A
#
# COMPACT_ATOMS: atom_id res chain seq x y z
N MET A 1 49.59 7.13 -13.94
CA MET A 1 48.75 8.06 -13.17
C MET A 1 47.44 7.33 -12.86
N ARG A 2 47.28 6.73 -11.67
CA ARG A 2 46.09 5.97 -11.27
C ARG A 2 45.06 6.98 -10.75
N ILE A 3 44.01 7.19 -11.51
CA ILE A 3 42.83 7.95 -11.06
C ILE A 3 42.07 7.02 -10.09
N PHE A 4 42.22 7.24 -8.80
CA PHE A 4 41.40 6.62 -7.78
C PHE A 4 39.99 7.23 -7.91
N SER A 5 39.08 6.49 -8.52
CA SER A 5 37.66 6.77 -8.31
C SER A 5 37.36 6.57 -6.83
N LYS A 6 36.94 7.64 -6.14
CA LYS A 6 36.43 7.53 -4.77
C LYS A 6 35.37 6.42 -4.76
N ALA A 7 35.61 5.39 -3.98
CA ALA A 7 34.60 4.38 -3.71
C ALA A 7 33.33 5.12 -3.24
N LYS A 8 32.25 5.05 -4.04
CA LYS A 8 30.92 5.50 -3.60
C LYS A 8 30.66 4.83 -2.27
N ASN A 9 30.28 5.62 -1.27
CA ASN A 9 29.88 5.11 0.05
C ASN A 9 28.81 4.03 -0.15
N GLN A 10 29.19 2.75 -0.15
CA GLN A 10 28.28 1.59 -0.25
C GLN A 10 27.31 1.52 0.94
N ASN A 11 27.54 2.36 1.97
CA ASN A 11 26.78 2.31 3.22
C ASN A 11 25.33 2.83 3.10
N ASP A 12 24.95 3.49 2.01
CA ASP A 12 23.65 4.13 1.84
C ASP A 12 22.80 3.51 0.70
N LEU A 13 23.33 2.46 0.03
CA LEU A 13 22.63 1.78 -1.07
C LEU A 13 21.59 0.80 -0.51
N ASN A 14 20.35 0.95 -0.90
CA ASN A 14 19.23 0.10 -0.52
C ASN A 14 18.45 -0.36 -1.75
N LEU A 15 17.73 -1.47 -1.61
CA LEU A 15 16.85 -2.03 -2.61
C LEU A 15 15.44 -2.10 -2.05
N VAL A 16 14.47 -1.64 -2.78
CA VAL A 16 13.05 -1.77 -2.45
C VAL A 16 12.33 -2.56 -3.54
N PHE A 17 11.44 -3.43 -3.12
CA PHE A 17 10.49 -4.15 -3.95
C PHE A 17 9.06 -3.77 -3.57
N ASP A 18 8.30 -3.30 -4.55
CA ASP A 18 6.84 -3.12 -4.48
C ASP A 18 6.18 -4.42 -4.93
N ILE A 19 5.50 -5.11 -4.02
CA ILE A 19 4.83 -6.37 -4.26
C ILE A 19 3.33 -6.14 -4.38
N GLY A 20 2.88 -5.82 -5.58
CA GLY A 20 1.46 -5.58 -5.87
C GLY A 20 0.70 -6.82 -6.30
N SER A 21 -0.54 -6.61 -6.76
CA SER A 21 -1.41 -7.68 -7.29
C SER A 21 -1.54 -7.68 -8.82
N SER A 22 -1.03 -6.66 -9.51
CA SER A 22 -0.95 -6.61 -10.98
C SER A 22 0.47 -6.62 -11.49
N SER A 23 1.43 -6.20 -10.69
CA SER A 23 2.82 -6.06 -11.07
C SER A 23 3.72 -6.02 -9.84
N ILE A 24 5.00 -6.25 -10.07
CA ILE A 24 6.07 -6.11 -9.08
C ILE A 24 7.03 -5.04 -9.57
N GLY A 25 7.35 -4.10 -8.70
CA GLY A 25 8.36 -3.07 -8.92
C GLY A 25 9.65 -3.37 -8.15
N GLY A 26 10.78 -2.87 -8.64
CA GLY A 26 12.03 -2.92 -7.91
C GLY A 26 12.89 -1.69 -8.19
N ALA A 27 13.46 -1.09 -7.13
CA ALA A 27 14.31 0.09 -7.28
C ALA A 27 15.53 0.06 -6.36
N PHE A 28 16.69 0.37 -6.93
CA PHE A 28 17.85 0.77 -6.15
C PHE A 28 17.79 2.25 -5.83
N PHE A 29 17.99 2.58 -4.58
CA PHE A 29 18.07 3.98 -4.14
C PHE A 29 19.11 4.20 -3.06
N ILE A 30 19.57 5.45 -2.95
CA ILE A 30 20.51 5.91 -1.94
C ILE A 30 19.72 6.76 -0.93
N THR A 31 19.81 6.40 0.35
CA THR A 31 19.26 7.22 1.42
C THR A 31 20.05 8.50 1.60
N GLN A 32 19.36 9.62 1.83
CA GLN A 32 19.97 10.92 2.04
C GLN A 32 19.49 11.56 3.33
N LYS A 33 20.36 12.28 4.02
CA LYS A 33 20.05 13.00 5.27
C LYS A 33 19.00 14.11 5.06
N SER A 34 18.93 14.66 3.85
CA SER A 34 17.92 15.65 3.46
C SER A 34 16.47 15.13 3.49
N GLY A 35 16.26 13.80 3.61
CA GLY A 35 14.93 13.19 3.53
C GLY A 35 14.45 12.88 2.10
N ALA A 36 15.17 13.32 1.07
CA ALA A 36 14.86 13.04 -0.34
C ALA A 36 15.75 11.89 -0.85
N PRO A 37 15.21 10.67 -1.06
CA PRO A 37 16.01 9.56 -1.57
C PRO A 37 16.46 9.82 -3.01
N LYS A 38 17.61 9.24 -3.40
CA LYS A 38 18.08 9.26 -4.78
C LYS A 38 17.86 7.89 -5.43
N ILE A 39 16.87 7.77 -6.31
CA ILE A 39 16.59 6.57 -7.10
C ILE A 39 17.60 6.51 -8.25
N ILE A 40 18.35 5.41 -8.32
CA ILE A 40 19.44 5.22 -9.29
C ILE A 40 19.11 4.15 -10.34
N TYR A 41 18.11 3.34 -10.09
CA TYR A 41 17.58 2.34 -11.02
C TYR A 41 16.17 1.94 -10.60
N SER A 42 15.28 1.70 -11.55
CA SER A 42 13.95 1.12 -11.32
C SER A 42 13.54 0.25 -12.50
N VAL A 43 12.73 -0.77 -12.20
CA VAL A 43 12.15 -1.68 -13.17
C VAL A 43 10.84 -2.23 -12.63
N ARG A 44 9.90 -2.53 -13.51
CA ARG A 44 8.62 -3.16 -13.17
C ARG A 44 8.34 -4.38 -14.07
N GLU A 45 7.75 -5.41 -13.49
CA GLU A 45 7.31 -6.63 -14.16
C GLU A 45 5.83 -6.84 -13.92
N ILE A 46 5.10 -7.18 -14.97
CA ILE A 46 3.66 -7.47 -14.87
C ILE A 46 3.48 -8.92 -14.42
N ILE A 47 2.61 -9.14 -13.44
CA ILE A 47 2.15 -10.47 -13.06
C ILE A 47 1.19 -10.95 -14.15
N PRO A 48 1.41 -12.14 -14.75
CA PRO A 48 0.50 -12.68 -15.74
C PRO A 48 -0.93 -12.77 -15.20
N LEU A 49 -1.87 -12.21 -15.96
CA LEU A 49 -3.29 -12.27 -15.61
C LEU A 49 -3.89 -13.59 -16.10
N GLU A 50 -4.65 -14.25 -15.24
CA GLU A 50 -5.42 -15.45 -15.58
C GLU A 50 -6.93 -15.17 -15.56
N SER A 51 -7.70 -15.98 -16.30
CA SER A 51 -9.16 -15.82 -16.42
C SER A 51 -9.90 -16.07 -15.10
N GLU A 52 -9.35 -16.94 -14.26
CA GLU A 52 -9.89 -17.27 -12.94
C GLU A 52 -8.88 -16.98 -11.85
N ILE A 53 -9.37 -16.59 -10.68
CA ILE A 53 -8.53 -16.34 -9.51
C ILE A 53 -8.39 -17.65 -8.74
N ASN A 54 -7.16 -18.17 -8.69
CA ASN A 54 -6.77 -19.25 -7.80
C ASN A 54 -5.62 -18.75 -6.92
N SER A 55 -5.76 -18.81 -5.61
CA SER A 55 -4.81 -18.22 -4.65
C SER A 55 -3.41 -18.79 -4.77
N ASP A 56 -3.27 -20.11 -4.91
CA ASP A 56 -1.97 -20.79 -4.99
C ASP A 56 -1.28 -20.44 -6.31
N ARG A 57 -2.02 -20.50 -7.40
CA ARG A 57 -1.53 -20.12 -8.72
C ARG A 57 -1.16 -18.65 -8.81
N PHE A 58 -1.94 -17.78 -8.18
CA PHE A 58 -1.63 -16.36 -8.12
C PHE A 58 -0.33 -16.10 -7.35
N LEU A 59 -0.12 -16.79 -6.22
CA LEU A 59 1.14 -16.73 -5.49
C LEU A 59 2.32 -17.22 -6.33
N GLU A 60 2.19 -18.34 -7.05
CA GLU A 60 3.23 -18.85 -7.96
C GLU A 60 3.62 -17.82 -9.03
N LEU A 61 2.64 -17.22 -9.70
CA LEU A 61 2.87 -16.21 -10.72
C LEU A 61 3.55 -14.96 -10.14
N THR A 62 3.13 -14.53 -8.96
CA THR A 62 3.75 -13.42 -8.24
C THR A 62 5.21 -13.72 -7.92
N LEU A 63 5.53 -14.89 -7.37
CA LEU A 63 6.90 -15.29 -7.06
C LEU A 63 7.76 -15.41 -8.31
N LYS A 64 7.23 -15.94 -9.42
CA LYS A 64 7.93 -16.00 -10.71
C LYS A 64 8.25 -14.62 -11.26
N SER A 65 7.30 -13.68 -11.19
CA SER A 65 7.53 -12.28 -11.60
C SER A 65 8.52 -11.60 -10.68
N PHE A 66 8.50 -11.92 -9.38
CA PHE A 66 9.47 -11.44 -8.40
C PHE A 66 10.89 -11.94 -8.69
N GLU A 67 11.05 -13.22 -9.01
CA GLU A 67 12.33 -13.78 -9.41
C GLU A 67 12.86 -13.13 -10.70
N THR A 68 11.97 -12.90 -11.68
CA THR A 68 12.33 -12.20 -12.92
C THR A 68 12.87 -10.80 -12.66
N ILE A 69 12.23 -10.03 -11.75
CA ILE A 69 12.69 -8.68 -11.39
C ILE A 69 14.03 -8.71 -10.69
N ILE A 70 14.20 -9.61 -9.73
CA ILE A 70 15.48 -9.75 -9.00
C ILE A 70 16.61 -10.05 -9.98
N GLN A 71 16.41 -10.97 -10.93
CA GLN A 71 17.38 -11.29 -11.95
C GLN A 71 17.71 -10.08 -12.83
N LYS A 72 16.68 -9.34 -13.30
CA LYS A 72 16.88 -8.11 -14.09
C LYS A 72 17.70 -7.07 -13.32
N ILE A 73 17.46 -6.91 -12.02
CA ILE A 73 18.19 -5.97 -11.16
C ILE A 73 19.62 -6.46 -10.92
N ALA A 74 19.83 -7.73 -10.60
CA ALA A 74 21.14 -8.31 -10.31
C ALA A 74 22.07 -8.20 -11.52
N THR A 75 21.58 -8.44 -12.73
CA THR A 75 22.37 -8.34 -13.98
C THR A 75 22.86 -6.91 -14.28
N LYS A 76 22.29 -5.88 -13.66
CA LYS A 76 22.77 -4.50 -13.85
C LYS A 76 24.07 -4.19 -13.14
N GLY A 77 24.52 -5.02 -12.19
CA GLY A 77 25.80 -4.85 -11.53
C GLY A 77 25.93 -3.54 -10.73
N ILE A 78 24.83 -3.00 -10.21
CA ILE A 78 24.81 -1.70 -9.47
C ILE A 78 25.55 -1.81 -8.14
N GLY A 79 25.51 -2.97 -7.50
CA GLY A 79 26.18 -3.25 -6.23
C GLY A 79 25.32 -4.13 -5.32
N VAL A 80 25.85 -4.41 -4.13
CA VAL A 80 25.13 -5.18 -3.09
C VAL A 80 24.39 -4.17 -2.20
N PRO A 81 23.06 -4.31 -2.03
CA PRO A 81 22.29 -3.45 -1.14
C PRO A 81 22.65 -3.73 0.31
N LYS A 82 22.68 -2.70 1.15
CA LYS A 82 22.85 -2.85 2.60
C LYS A 82 21.63 -3.47 3.25
N LYS A 83 20.46 -3.02 2.81
CA LYS A 83 19.15 -3.51 3.24
C LYS A 83 18.25 -3.72 2.03
N VAL A 84 17.37 -4.71 2.13
CA VAL A 84 16.30 -4.95 1.17
C VAL A 84 14.97 -4.71 1.88
N PHE A 85 14.09 -3.97 1.24
CA PHE A 85 12.76 -3.67 1.72
C PHE A 85 11.74 -4.28 0.75
N CYS A 86 10.74 -4.97 1.30
CA CYS A 86 9.59 -5.44 0.55
C CYS A 86 8.35 -4.71 1.07
N VAL A 87 7.74 -3.89 0.24
CA VAL A 87 6.49 -3.21 0.55
C VAL A 87 5.36 -3.99 -0.10
N LEU A 88 4.44 -4.46 0.73
CA LEU A 88 3.35 -5.33 0.31
C LEU A 88 2.07 -4.52 0.10
N SER A 89 1.43 -4.68 -1.06
CA SER A 89 0.05 -4.26 -1.30
C SER A 89 -0.91 -5.43 -1.13
N SER A 90 -2.21 -5.16 -1.04
CA SER A 90 -3.23 -6.23 -0.98
C SER A 90 -3.19 -7.13 -2.23
N PRO A 91 -3.35 -8.45 -2.06
CA PRO A 91 -3.82 -9.17 -0.88
C PRO A 91 -2.72 -9.74 0.04
N TRP A 92 -1.46 -9.31 -0.10
CA TRP A 92 -0.31 -9.93 0.56
C TRP A 92 -0.17 -9.59 2.04
N PHE A 93 -0.97 -8.65 2.55
CA PHE A 93 -1.01 -8.29 3.96
C PHE A 93 -2.44 -7.99 4.42
N ALA A 94 -2.63 -7.98 5.74
CA ALA A 94 -3.80 -7.42 6.40
C ALA A 94 -3.33 -6.40 7.43
N SER A 95 -4.09 -5.33 7.63
CA SER A 95 -3.78 -4.31 8.63
C SER A 95 -5.00 -3.89 9.42
N GLN A 96 -4.75 -3.48 10.66
CA GLN A 96 -5.77 -2.94 11.55
C GLN A 96 -5.19 -1.90 12.50
N THR A 97 -5.96 -0.86 12.77
CA THR A 97 -5.66 0.08 13.86
C THR A 97 -6.40 -0.35 15.11
N ARG A 98 -5.67 -0.53 16.20
CA ARG A 98 -6.20 -0.89 17.50
C ARG A 98 -6.23 0.33 18.41
N PHE A 99 -7.40 0.58 19.01
CA PHE A 99 -7.62 1.57 20.05
C PHE A 99 -7.66 0.85 21.39
N ILE A 100 -6.63 1.04 22.17
CA ILE A 100 -6.38 0.29 23.40
C ILE A 100 -6.58 1.24 24.57
N LYS A 101 -7.40 0.84 25.55
CA LYS A 101 -7.55 1.52 26.81
C LYS A 101 -7.10 0.59 27.93
N TYR A 102 -6.21 1.07 28.78
CA TYR A 102 -5.75 0.35 29.96
C TYR A 102 -5.84 1.26 31.19
N GLU A 103 -6.62 0.84 32.20
CA GLU A 103 -6.90 1.64 33.38
C GLU A 103 -6.79 0.81 34.66
N LYS A 104 -6.42 1.48 35.76
CA LYS A 104 -6.42 0.93 37.13
C LYS A 104 -6.88 1.98 38.13
N ASP A 105 -7.52 1.55 39.23
CA ASP A 105 -7.95 2.42 40.28
C ASP A 105 -6.77 3.10 41.00
N ILE A 106 -5.63 2.42 41.08
CA ILE A 106 -4.40 2.90 41.72
C ILE A 106 -3.40 3.33 40.64
N PRO A 107 -2.72 4.48 40.79
CA PRO A 107 -1.69 4.91 39.85
C PRO A 107 -0.61 3.88 39.66
N PHE A 108 -0.28 3.57 38.40
CA PHE A 108 0.77 2.65 38.02
C PHE A 108 1.85 3.35 37.18
N LEU A 109 3.03 2.76 37.11
CA LEU A 109 4.10 3.22 36.24
C LEU A 109 3.87 2.66 34.83
N PHE A 110 3.77 3.54 33.82
CA PHE A 110 3.72 3.13 32.43
C PHE A 110 5.15 3.01 31.89
N ASP A 111 5.71 1.80 31.90
CA ASP A 111 7.05 1.49 31.42
C ASP A 111 7.00 0.74 30.06
N SER A 112 8.17 0.47 29.49
CA SER A 112 8.29 -0.26 28.23
C SER A 112 7.74 -1.69 28.35
N LYS A 113 7.92 -2.35 29.50
CA LYS A 113 7.46 -3.73 29.70
C LYS A 113 5.93 -3.81 29.64
N LEU A 114 5.25 -2.93 30.35
CA LEU A 114 3.79 -2.85 30.31
C LEU A 114 3.26 -2.49 28.91
N ALA A 115 3.93 -1.53 28.24
CA ALA A 115 3.58 -1.17 26.85
C ALA A 115 3.70 -2.39 25.92
N ASP A 116 4.79 -3.14 26.00
CA ASP A 116 5.01 -4.35 25.21
C ASP A 116 3.97 -5.44 25.53
N GLU A 117 3.64 -5.67 26.81
CA GLU A 117 2.62 -6.63 27.22
C GLU A 117 1.24 -6.30 26.62
N ILE A 118 0.84 -5.03 26.65
CA ILE A 118 -0.42 -4.55 26.07
C ILE A 118 -0.42 -4.78 24.55
N ILE A 119 0.65 -4.39 23.88
CA ILE A 119 0.77 -4.53 22.41
C ILE A 119 0.77 -6.01 22.01
N GLN A 120 1.50 -6.88 22.71
CA GLN A 120 1.54 -8.31 22.42
C GLN A 120 0.16 -8.98 22.56
N LYS A 121 -0.65 -8.52 23.52
CA LYS A 121 -2.03 -8.99 23.66
C LYS A 121 -2.87 -8.65 22.41
N GLU A 122 -2.77 -7.41 21.92
CA GLU A 122 -3.51 -6.98 20.72
C GLU A 122 -3.02 -7.71 19.46
N ILE A 123 -1.73 -7.94 19.34
CA ILE A 123 -1.17 -8.74 18.24
C ILE A 123 -1.79 -10.15 18.23
N LYS A 124 -1.89 -10.81 19.39
CA LYS A 124 -2.50 -12.15 19.50
C LYS A 124 -3.98 -12.13 19.10
N ILE A 125 -4.74 -11.13 19.57
CA ILE A 125 -6.15 -10.98 19.21
C ILE A 125 -6.28 -10.84 17.68
N PHE A 126 -5.49 -9.98 17.07
CA PHE A 126 -5.50 -9.78 15.63
C PHE A 126 -5.12 -11.05 14.84
N GLN A 127 -4.10 -11.79 15.31
CA GLN A 127 -3.73 -13.07 14.73
C GLN A 127 -4.87 -14.11 14.81
N GLU A 128 -5.53 -14.22 15.96
CA GLU A 128 -6.65 -15.15 16.15
C GLU A 128 -7.87 -14.80 15.30
N GLU A 129 -8.17 -13.52 15.12
CA GLU A 129 -9.25 -13.03 14.26
C GLU A 129 -9.00 -13.43 12.79
N HIS A 130 -7.76 -13.29 12.31
CA HIS A 130 -7.38 -13.64 10.94
C HIS A 130 -7.24 -15.15 10.72
N LEU A 131 -6.70 -15.90 11.67
CA LEU A 131 -6.58 -17.37 11.56
C LEU A 131 -7.94 -18.05 11.45
N LYS A 132 -8.99 -17.50 12.07
CA LYS A 132 -10.36 -18.02 11.95
C LYS A 132 -10.93 -17.93 10.53
N GLN A 133 -10.39 -17.04 9.70
CA GLN A 133 -10.82 -16.86 8.30
C GLN A 133 -10.14 -17.86 7.35
N TYR A 134 -9.02 -18.47 7.76
CA TYR A 134 -8.26 -19.45 6.99
C TYR A 134 -8.43 -20.83 7.64
N SER A 135 -9.28 -21.66 7.04
CA SER A 135 -9.73 -22.96 7.60
C SER A 135 -8.66 -24.05 7.68
N ASP A 136 -7.42 -23.84 7.22
CA ASP A 136 -6.35 -24.83 7.23
C ASP A 136 -5.29 -24.51 8.27
N GLY A 137 -5.26 -25.28 9.33
CA GLY A 137 -4.60 -25.09 10.64
C GLY A 137 -3.08 -24.95 10.71
N GLU A 138 -2.34 -24.67 9.64
CA GLU A 138 -0.89 -24.45 9.67
C GLU A 138 -0.43 -23.04 9.24
N ASN A 139 -1.34 -22.14 8.94
CA ASN A 139 -0.99 -20.82 8.44
C ASN A 139 -0.50 -19.89 9.56
N LYS A 140 0.80 -19.88 9.79
CA LYS A 140 1.45 -18.88 10.66
C LYS A 140 1.35 -17.50 10.01
N ILE A 141 1.07 -16.49 10.83
CA ILE A 141 1.02 -15.08 10.44
C ILE A 141 2.13 -14.34 11.17
N ARG A 142 2.92 -13.54 10.44
CA ARG A 142 4.00 -12.72 11.00
C ARG A 142 3.62 -11.24 10.95
N VAL A 143 3.88 -10.51 12.04
CA VAL A 143 3.80 -9.06 12.07
C VAL A 143 4.90 -8.49 11.18
N ILE A 144 4.53 -7.66 10.22
CA ILE A 144 5.46 -6.99 9.30
C ILE A 144 5.67 -5.53 9.69
N GLU A 145 4.70 -4.94 10.41
CA GLU A 145 4.78 -3.55 10.82
C GLU A 145 3.96 -3.28 12.07
N LEU A 146 4.52 -2.49 12.97
CA LEU A 146 3.90 -2.02 14.20
C LEU A 146 4.24 -0.54 14.37
N LYS A 147 3.24 0.32 14.44
CA LYS A 147 3.42 1.77 14.62
C LYS A 147 2.53 2.32 15.72
N ASN A 148 3.15 2.90 16.73
CA ASN A 148 2.42 3.71 17.71
C ASN A 148 2.02 5.04 17.05
N MET A 149 0.73 5.22 16.80
CA MET A 149 0.20 6.43 16.17
C MET A 149 -0.05 7.53 17.19
N LYS A 150 -0.54 7.16 18.38
CA LYS A 150 -0.84 8.10 19.47
C LYS A 150 -0.81 7.39 20.81
N ILE A 151 -0.29 8.07 21.84
CA ILE A 151 -0.40 7.64 23.24
C ILE A 151 -0.90 8.82 24.06
N ALA A 152 -1.88 8.56 24.92
CA ALA A 152 -2.36 9.51 25.91
C ALA A 152 -2.32 8.90 27.33
N LEU A 153 -1.97 9.71 28.32
CA LEU A 153 -1.98 9.36 29.73
C LEU A 153 -3.04 10.24 30.44
N ASN A 154 -3.98 9.61 31.14
CA ASN A 154 -5.11 10.30 31.78
C ASN A 154 -5.83 11.27 30.79
N GLY A 155 -6.04 10.86 29.54
CA GLY A 155 -6.67 11.67 28.48
C GLY A 155 -5.76 12.69 27.79
N TYR A 156 -4.53 12.92 28.24
CA TYR A 156 -3.60 13.90 27.66
C TYR A 156 -2.57 13.22 26.74
N THR A 157 -2.55 13.62 25.48
CA THR A 157 -1.55 13.13 24.49
C THR A 157 -0.16 13.57 24.92
N THR A 158 0.80 12.64 24.88
CA THR A 158 2.21 12.89 25.23
C THR A 158 3.16 12.23 24.24
N GLN A 159 4.28 12.91 23.97
CA GLN A 159 5.37 12.36 23.13
C GLN A 159 6.34 11.48 23.95
N ASN A 160 6.40 11.66 25.27
CA ASN A 160 7.27 10.93 26.17
C ASN A 160 6.45 10.19 27.24
N PRO A 161 5.67 9.15 26.88
CA PRO A 161 4.76 8.48 27.81
C PRO A 161 5.47 7.57 28.82
N LEU A 162 6.65 7.07 28.50
CA LEU A 162 7.33 6.06 29.30
C LEU A 162 7.85 6.61 30.63
N ASN A 163 7.82 5.75 31.66
CA ASN A 163 8.24 6.03 33.03
C ASN A 163 7.43 7.13 33.74
N GLN A 164 6.19 7.38 33.29
CA GLN A 164 5.25 8.27 33.97
C GLN A 164 4.24 7.48 34.78
N LYS A 165 3.85 8.04 35.94
CA LYS A 165 2.75 7.51 36.76
C LYS A 165 1.42 7.97 36.18
N THR A 166 0.52 7.04 35.94
CA THR A 166 -0.82 7.31 35.40
C THR A 166 -1.85 6.35 35.98
N LYS A 167 -3.13 6.69 35.89
CA LYS A 167 -4.23 5.75 36.15
C LYS A 167 -4.80 5.16 34.85
N GLU A 168 -4.62 5.87 33.73
CA GLU A 168 -5.18 5.50 32.44
C GLU A 168 -4.14 5.70 31.33
N VAL A 169 -4.06 4.73 30.43
CA VAL A 169 -3.29 4.80 29.18
C VAL A 169 -4.21 4.50 28.01
N GLU A 170 -4.23 5.40 27.03
CA GLU A 170 -4.85 5.16 25.74
C GLU A 170 -3.75 5.07 24.68
N MET A 171 -3.78 4.00 23.88
CA MET A 171 -2.83 3.79 22.79
C MET A 171 -3.58 3.56 21.48
N THR A 172 -3.14 4.21 20.42
CA THR A 172 -3.57 3.91 19.05
C THR A 172 -2.41 3.28 18.31
N VAL A 173 -2.56 2.03 17.93
CA VAL A 173 -1.48 1.24 17.32
C VAL A 173 -1.94 0.69 15.98
N PHE A 174 -1.19 1.00 14.92
CA PHE A 174 -1.36 0.37 13.62
C PHE A 174 -0.53 -0.91 13.58
N ILE A 175 -1.18 -2.01 13.20
CA ILE A 175 -0.55 -3.34 13.08
C ILE A 175 -0.82 -3.84 11.68
N SER A 176 0.22 -4.31 10.97
CA SER A 176 0.05 -5.07 9.74
C SER A 176 0.77 -6.42 9.82
N MET A 177 0.18 -7.41 9.18
CA MET A 177 0.59 -8.80 9.21
C MET A 177 0.51 -9.42 7.82
N SER A 178 1.34 -10.45 7.58
CA SER A 178 1.34 -11.21 6.34
C SER A 178 1.49 -12.71 6.64
N PRO A 179 0.96 -13.59 5.78
CA PRO A 179 1.19 -15.03 5.90
C PRO A 179 2.69 -15.35 5.86
N GLU A 180 3.16 -16.13 6.82
CA GLU A 180 4.57 -16.54 6.91
C GLU A 180 5.06 -17.23 5.64
N GLN A 181 4.18 -18.00 4.98
CA GLN A 181 4.48 -18.68 3.73
C GLN A 181 4.87 -17.68 2.62
N VAL A 182 4.20 -16.54 2.52
CA VAL A 182 4.51 -15.50 1.51
C VAL A 182 5.87 -14.90 1.83
N LEU A 183 6.08 -14.47 3.07
CA LEU A 183 7.32 -13.81 3.49
C LEU A 183 8.53 -14.71 3.32
N SER A 184 8.44 -15.96 3.77
CA SER A 184 9.53 -16.93 3.67
C SER A 184 9.91 -17.27 2.23
N LYS A 185 8.93 -17.30 1.31
CA LYS A 185 9.22 -17.52 -0.12
C LYS A 185 9.92 -16.31 -0.75
N LEU A 186 9.49 -15.09 -0.41
CA LEU A 186 10.15 -13.86 -0.86
C LEU A 186 11.58 -13.76 -0.31
N GLU A 187 11.79 -14.04 0.98
CA GLU A 187 13.10 -14.06 1.62
C GLU A 187 14.05 -15.04 0.92
N LYS A 188 13.60 -16.27 0.65
CA LYS A 188 14.40 -17.29 -0.06
C LYS A 188 14.87 -16.82 -1.44
N ILE A 189 14.00 -16.15 -2.19
CA ILE A 189 14.34 -15.63 -3.52
C ILE A 189 15.36 -14.49 -3.39
N ILE A 190 15.19 -13.60 -2.40
CA ILE A 190 16.14 -12.52 -2.15
C ILE A 190 17.51 -13.08 -1.77
N ASP A 191 17.56 -14.03 -0.82
CA ASP A 191 18.79 -14.62 -0.32
C ASP A 191 19.58 -15.40 -1.39
N ALA A 192 18.88 -15.96 -2.38
CA ALA A 192 19.52 -16.62 -3.52
C ALA A 192 20.30 -15.66 -4.44
N HIS A 193 19.98 -14.37 -4.44
CA HIS A 193 20.58 -13.37 -5.33
C HIS A 193 21.41 -12.31 -4.59
N TYR A 194 21.03 -12.02 -3.35
CA TYR A 194 21.68 -10.99 -2.52
C TYR A 194 21.95 -11.52 -1.12
N TYR A 195 23.20 -11.43 -0.67
CA TYR A 195 23.54 -11.64 0.75
C TYR A 195 23.17 -10.36 1.53
N ALA A 196 21.88 -10.04 1.59
CA ALA A 196 21.40 -8.87 2.30
C ALA A 196 21.57 -9.06 3.80
N ARG A 197 22.07 -8.01 4.49
CA ARG A 197 22.23 -8.06 5.96
C ARG A 197 20.89 -8.02 6.67
N GLU A 198 19.88 -7.44 6.05
CA GLU A 198 18.57 -7.22 6.65
C GLU A 198 17.52 -7.14 5.55
N ILE A 199 16.47 -7.94 5.68
CA ILE A 199 15.23 -7.86 4.87
C ILE A 199 14.14 -7.33 5.77
N LYS A 200 13.46 -6.27 5.34
CA LYS A 200 12.33 -5.65 6.06
C LYS A 200 11.08 -5.67 5.21
N PHE A 201 9.97 -5.95 5.86
CA PHE A 201 8.64 -5.89 5.26
C PHE A 201 7.86 -4.70 5.81
N SER A 202 7.03 -4.10 4.97
CA SER A 202 6.11 -3.02 5.32
C SER A 202 4.85 -3.12 4.46
N SER A 203 3.81 -2.38 4.83
CA SER A 203 2.59 -2.27 4.05
C SER A 203 2.57 -1.01 3.18
N PHE A 204 2.03 -1.10 1.97
CA PHE A 204 1.88 0.05 1.09
C PHE A 204 0.92 1.09 1.67
N SER A 205 -0.11 0.66 2.40
CA SER A 205 -1.04 1.57 3.08
C SER A 205 -0.34 2.47 4.11
N MET A 206 0.61 1.95 4.89
CA MET A 206 1.40 2.76 5.82
C MET A 206 2.39 3.64 5.07
N ALA A 207 3.04 3.14 4.01
CA ALA A 207 3.98 3.91 3.23
C ALA A 207 3.30 5.12 2.55
N SER A 208 2.18 4.89 1.88
CA SER A 208 1.41 5.94 1.21
C SER A 208 0.79 6.93 2.20
N PHE A 209 0.27 6.46 3.34
CA PHE A 209 -0.20 7.33 4.43
C PHE A 209 0.92 8.24 4.96
N ALA A 210 2.07 7.67 5.32
CA ALA A 210 3.17 8.45 5.89
C ALA A 210 3.68 9.51 4.92
N VAL A 211 3.76 9.18 3.63
CA VAL A 211 4.20 10.11 2.58
C VAL A 211 3.14 11.17 2.31
N ALA A 212 1.85 10.80 2.19
CA ALA A 212 0.77 11.77 1.99
C ALA A 212 0.69 12.78 3.12
N ARG A 213 0.74 12.33 4.38
CA ARG A 213 0.76 13.20 5.57
C ARG A 213 1.95 14.16 5.57
N ASP A 214 3.12 13.68 5.18
CA ASP A 214 4.36 14.46 5.20
C ASP A 214 4.42 15.52 4.07
N ILE A 215 3.77 15.24 2.93
CA ILE A 215 3.71 16.17 1.79
C ILE A 215 2.57 17.19 1.96
N PHE A 216 1.41 16.74 2.43
CA PHE A 216 0.20 17.56 2.53
C PHE A 216 -0.09 17.93 3.98
N VAL A 217 0.87 18.63 4.62
CA VAL A 217 0.86 18.98 6.06
C VAL A 217 -0.37 19.73 6.56
N HIS A 218 -1.16 20.32 5.68
CA HIS A 218 -2.41 21.01 6.03
C HIS A 218 -3.64 20.11 5.92
N GLN A 219 -3.47 18.86 5.53
CA GLN A 219 -4.56 17.91 5.33
C GLN A 219 -4.42 16.78 6.36
N ASP A 220 -5.00 16.98 7.54
CA ASP A 220 -4.93 16.04 8.67
C ASP A 220 -6.00 14.93 8.61
N SER A 221 -7.00 15.10 7.73
CA SER A 221 -8.11 14.17 7.58
C SER A 221 -8.43 13.95 6.09
N PHE A 222 -8.34 12.69 5.63
CA PHE A 222 -8.55 12.30 4.24
C PHE A 222 -8.87 10.81 4.11
N LEU A 223 -9.38 10.41 2.96
CA LEU A 223 -9.38 9.02 2.52
C LEU A 223 -8.13 8.76 1.69
N LEU A 224 -7.51 7.62 1.91
CA LEU A 224 -6.48 7.07 1.05
C LEU A 224 -7.07 5.87 0.32
N ILE A 225 -7.11 5.91 -1.01
CA ILE A 225 -7.64 4.84 -1.85
C ILE A 225 -6.51 4.31 -2.71
N ASP A 226 -6.26 3.01 -2.60
CA ASP A 226 -5.33 2.28 -3.47
C ASP A 226 -6.10 1.28 -4.33
N ILE A 227 -6.07 1.49 -5.65
CA ILE A 227 -6.74 0.62 -6.62
C ILE A 227 -5.68 -0.27 -7.27
N GLY A 228 -5.51 -1.45 -6.70
CA GLY A 228 -4.58 -2.46 -7.18
C GLY A 228 -5.12 -3.31 -8.34
N GLY A 229 -4.42 -4.40 -8.65
CA GLY A 229 -4.87 -5.35 -9.68
C GLY A 229 -6.14 -6.09 -9.30
N GLU A 230 -6.16 -6.68 -8.12
CA GLU A 230 -7.24 -7.54 -7.65
C GLU A 230 -8.14 -6.84 -6.62
N ILE A 231 -7.61 -5.95 -5.83
CA ILE A 231 -8.25 -5.38 -4.65
C ILE A 231 -8.18 -3.87 -4.70
N THR A 232 -9.23 -3.22 -4.21
CA THR A 232 -9.24 -1.80 -3.85
C THR A 232 -9.21 -1.68 -2.33
N ASP A 233 -8.23 -0.95 -1.81
CA ASP A 233 -8.06 -0.63 -0.40
C ASP A 233 -8.51 0.79 -0.11
N ILE A 234 -9.22 0.99 1.00
CA ILE A 234 -9.63 2.31 1.47
C ILE A 234 -9.22 2.45 2.92
N SER A 235 -8.41 3.45 3.23
CA SER A 235 -8.05 3.82 4.60
C SER A 235 -8.62 5.18 4.93
N MET A 236 -9.25 5.31 6.10
CA MET A 236 -9.75 6.58 6.61
C MET A 236 -8.74 7.16 7.60
N ILE A 237 -8.27 8.34 7.28
CA ILE A 237 -7.34 9.10 8.12
C ILE A 237 -8.08 10.25 8.76
N LYS A 238 -7.91 10.43 10.08
CA LYS A 238 -8.40 11.58 10.85
C LYS A 238 -7.36 12.04 11.85
N LYS A 239 -7.12 13.35 11.88
CA LYS A 239 -6.13 13.96 12.79
C LYS A 239 -4.79 13.25 12.73
N ASP A 240 -4.30 12.99 11.51
CA ASP A 240 -3.03 12.32 11.22
C ASP A 240 -2.92 10.87 11.72
N ILE A 241 -4.05 10.18 11.91
CA ILE A 241 -4.11 8.79 12.37
C ILE A 241 -4.92 7.98 11.36
N ILE A 242 -4.40 6.81 10.94
CA ILE A 242 -5.21 5.81 10.24
C ILE A 242 -6.21 5.26 11.26
N CYS A 243 -7.48 5.61 11.10
CA CYS A 243 -8.53 5.18 12.04
C CYS A 243 -9.08 3.80 11.69
N SER A 244 -9.29 3.54 10.40
CA SER A 244 -9.85 2.29 9.90
C SER A 244 -9.42 2.06 8.47
N SER A 245 -9.35 0.80 8.07
CA SER A 245 -9.08 0.36 6.70
C SER A 245 -10.04 -0.75 6.32
N ILE A 246 -10.48 -0.73 5.07
CA ILE A 246 -11.37 -1.75 4.50
C ILE A 246 -10.91 -2.03 3.07
N SER A 247 -11.12 -3.26 2.62
CA SER A 247 -10.76 -3.70 1.26
C SER A 247 -11.92 -4.41 0.61
N PHE A 248 -12.04 -4.27 -0.72
CA PHE A 248 -13.00 -5.05 -1.49
C PHE A 248 -12.38 -5.62 -2.78
N PRO A 249 -12.80 -6.81 -3.25
CA PRO A 249 -12.12 -7.58 -4.29
C PRO A 249 -12.48 -7.12 -5.71
N LEU A 250 -12.44 -5.82 -5.99
CA LEU A 250 -12.68 -5.22 -7.29
C LEU A 250 -11.52 -4.28 -7.63
N GLY A 251 -10.48 -4.81 -8.24
CA GLY A 251 -9.37 -4.06 -8.79
C GLY A 251 -9.46 -3.94 -10.32
N ILE A 252 -8.36 -3.55 -10.95
CA ILE A 252 -8.27 -3.33 -12.42
C ILE A 252 -8.48 -4.65 -13.19
N ASN A 253 -7.96 -5.75 -12.65
CA ASN A 253 -7.99 -7.07 -13.30
C ASN A 253 -9.42 -7.61 -13.42
N PHE A 254 -10.29 -7.30 -12.46
CA PHE A 254 -11.70 -7.62 -12.53
C PHE A 254 -12.35 -7.07 -13.82
N MET A 255 -12.09 -5.81 -14.17
CA MET A 255 -12.64 -5.22 -15.39
C MET A 255 -12.17 -5.95 -16.65
N ILE A 256 -10.89 -6.33 -16.70
CA ILE A 256 -10.32 -7.05 -17.85
C ILE A 256 -10.95 -8.43 -18.00
N ARG A 257 -11.13 -9.17 -16.89
CA ARG A 257 -11.79 -10.50 -16.91
C ARG A 257 -13.23 -10.44 -17.38
N GLU A 258 -14.00 -9.49 -16.86
CA GLU A 258 -15.41 -9.33 -17.23
C GLU A 258 -15.57 -8.95 -18.71
N VAL A 259 -14.75 -8.04 -19.24
CA VAL A 259 -14.77 -7.70 -20.66
C VAL A 259 -14.38 -8.91 -21.51
N SER A 260 -13.34 -9.65 -21.14
CA SER A 260 -12.90 -10.89 -21.82
C SER A 260 -14.03 -11.92 -21.85
N LEU A 261 -14.69 -12.15 -20.72
CA LEU A 261 -15.79 -13.12 -20.59
C LEU A 261 -16.99 -12.74 -21.46
N ILE A 262 -17.42 -11.49 -21.39
CA ILE A 262 -18.65 -11.03 -22.09
C ILE A 262 -18.42 -10.94 -23.60
N LEU A 263 -17.25 -10.43 -24.03
CA LEU A 263 -16.92 -10.32 -25.46
C LEU A 263 -16.34 -11.62 -26.05
N LYS A 264 -16.10 -12.66 -25.21
CA LYS A 264 -15.48 -13.93 -25.61
C LYS A 264 -14.16 -13.72 -26.36
N CYS A 265 -13.31 -12.83 -25.85
CA CYS A 265 -12.00 -12.50 -26.38
C CYS A 265 -10.90 -12.84 -25.37
N SER A 266 -9.65 -12.83 -25.78
CA SER A 266 -8.52 -13.03 -24.86
C SER A 266 -8.39 -11.89 -23.86
N LEU A 267 -7.74 -12.13 -22.71
CA LEU A 267 -7.47 -11.10 -21.72
C LEU A 267 -6.63 -9.95 -22.26
N ALA A 268 -5.71 -10.25 -23.21
CA ALA A 268 -4.89 -9.25 -23.88
C ALA A 268 -5.74 -8.33 -24.79
N GLU A 269 -6.67 -8.91 -25.55
CA GLU A 269 -7.62 -8.14 -26.36
C GLU A 269 -8.55 -7.31 -25.49
N ALA A 270 -9.09 -7.88 -24.41
CA ALA A 270 -9.92 -7.16 -23.45
C ALA A 270 -9.21 -5.94 -22.85
N LYS A 271 -7.95 -6.10 -22.44
CA LYS A 271 -7.10 -5.00 -21.95
C LYS A 271 -6.91 -3.92 -23.02
N SER A 272 -6.65 -4.32 -24.26
CA SER A 272 -6.50 -3.38 -25.39
C SER A 272 -7.80 -2.65 -25.68
N PHE A 273 -8.94 -3.34 -25.67
CA PHE A 273 -10.25 -2.71 -25.88
C PHE A 273 -10.59 -1.68 -24.80
N ILE A 274 -10.33 -2.01 -23.53
CA ILE A 274 -10.53 -1.06 -22.41
C ILE A 274 -9.64 0.17 -22.59
N SER A 275 -8.37 0.00 -22.99
CA SER A 275 -7.47 1.12 -23.23
C SER A 275 -7.96 2.01 -24.37
N LEU A 276 -8.30 1.42 -25.52
CA LEU A 276 -8.82 2.16 -26.68
C LEU A 276 -10.13 2.91 -26.35
N TYR A 277 -11.04 2.24 -25.62
CA TYR A 277 -12.29 2.88 -25.18
C TYR A 277 -12.04 4.08 -24.27
N LYS A 278 -11.15 3.90 -23.29
CA LYS A 278 -10.78 4.96 -22.34
C LYS A 278 -10.17 6.16 -23.05
N ASP A 279 -9.32 5.92 -24.04
CA ASP A 279 -8.59 6.95 -24.79
C ASP A 279 -9.44 7.57 -25.92
N GLY A 280 -10.69 7.10 -26.11
CA GLY A 280 -11.60 7.59 -27.16
C GLY A 280 -11.20 7.17 -28.58
N HIS A 281 -10.41 6.09 -28.69
CA HIS A 281 -9.90 5.55 -29.95
C HIS A 281 -10.54 4.21 -30.34
N ALA A 282 -11.54 3.75 -29.57
CA ALA A 282 -12.30 2.56 -29.94
C ALA A 282 -13.10 2.80 -31.20
N ILE A 283 -13.08 1.83 -32.14
CA ILE A 283 -13.97 1.87 -33.30
C ILE A 283 -15.42 1.71 -32.83
N GLU A 284 -16.36 2.39 -33.52
CA GLU A 284 -17.78 2.47 -33.15
C GLU A 284 -18.40 1.12 -32.77
N ALA A 285 -18.18 0.09 -33.58
CA ALA A 285 -18.69 -1.27 -33.32
C ALA A 285 -18.18 -1.91 -32.04
N ILE A 286 -16.97 -1.54 -31.56
CA ILE A 286 -16.41 -2.00 -30.27
C ILE A 286 -16.91 -1.10 -29.15
N GLU A 287 -16.96 0.22 -29.37
CA GLU A 287 -17.46 1.19 -28.39
C GLU A 287 -18.91 0.89 -27.97
N GLU A 288 -19.80 0.64 -28.94
CA GLU A 288 -21.19 0.27 -28.69
C GLU A 288 -21.33 -0.98 -27.79
N LYS A 289 -20.45 -1.98 -27.97
CA LYS A 289 -20.44 -3.20 -27.16
C LYS A 289 -19.83 -2.97 -25.78
N LEU A 290 -18.76 -2.17 -25.70
CA LEU A 290 -18.03 -1.93 -24.45
C LEU A 290 -18.78 -0.99 -23.50
N LYS A 291 -19.44 0.03 -24.03
CA LYS A 291 -20.12 1.05 -23.22
C LYS A 291 -21.07 0.48 -22.16
N PRO A 292 -22.00 -0.43 -22.47
CA PRO A 292 -22.87 -1.03 -21.47
C PRO A 292 -22.10 -1.90 -20.47
N ILE A 293 -21.05 -2.62 -20.92
CA ILE A 293 -20.22 -3.46 -20.06
C ILE A 293 -19.48 -2.58 -19.05
N ILE A 294 -18.76 -1.56 -19.55
CA ILE A 294 -18.00 -0.65 -18.70
C ILE A 294 -18.91 0.09 -17.71
N ASN A 295 -20.11 0.51 -18.12
CA ASN A 295 -21.06 1.13 -17.19
C ASN A 295 -21.49 0.16 -16.07
N LYS A 296 -21.79 -1.10 -16.40
CA LYS A 296 -22.10 -2.13 -15.40
C LYS A 296 -20.93 -2.34 -14.42
N LEU A 297 -19.69 -2.39 -14.91
CA LEU A 297 -18.49 -2.56 -14.08
C LEU A 297 -18.24 -1.35 -13.18
N LYS A 298 -18.46 -0.14 -13.69
CA LYS A 298 -18.43 1.10 -12.88
C LYS A 298 -19.44 1.02 -11.72
N ASP A 299 -20.69 0.63 -12.03
CA ASP A 299 -21.75 0.51 -11.01
C ASP A 299 -21.42 -0.55 -9.95
N GLN A 300 -20.76 -1.65 -10.36
CA GLN A 300 -20.32 -2.69 -9.42
C GLN A 300 -19.20 -2.17 -8.50
N TRP A 301 -18.20 -1.49 -9.08
CA TRP A 301 -17.11 -0.90 -8.31
C TRP A 301 -17.63 0.18 -7.35
N LEU A 302 -18.54 1.05 -7.83
CA LEU A 302 -19.16 2.10 -7.01
C LEU A 302 -19.96 1.52 -5.83
N ARG A 303 -20.67 0.42 -6.02
CA ARG A 303 -21.36 -0.25 -4.90
C ARG A 303 -20.38 -0.73 -3.84
N GLY A 304 -19.29 -1.40 -4.23
CA GLY A 304 -18.23 -1.79 -3.29
C GLY A 304 -17.61 -0.58 -2.57
N PHE A 305 -17.43 0.51 -3.28
CA PHE A 305 -16.96 1.77 -2.69
C PHE A 305 -17.95 2.36 -1.69
N GLN A 306 -19.25 2.44 -2.04
CA GLN A 306 -20.33 2.94 -1.17
C GLN A 306 -20.47 2.09 0.10
N GLU A 307 -20.52 0.75 -0.03
CA GLU A 307 -20.57 -0.17 1.10
C GLU A 307 -19.36 0.01 2.02
N SER A 308 -18.17 0.22 1.45
CA SER A 308 -16.97 0.51 2.20
C SER A 308 -17.06 1.83 2.96
N LEU A 309 -17.60 2.89 2.34
CA LEU A 309 -17.81 4.17 3.02
C LEU A 309 -18.82 4.06 4.17
N VAL A 310 -19.91 3.30 4.00
CA VAL A 310 -20.89 3.02 5.06
C VAL A 310 -20.19 2.36 6.25
N ASN A 311 -19.41 1.31 5.99
CA ASN A 311 -18.68 0.58 7.03
C ASN A 311 -17.60 1.40 7.73
N LEU A 312 -16.97 2.34 7.02
CA LEU A 312 -15.98 3.26 7.59
C LEU A 312 -16.63 4.39 8.39
N SER A 313 -17.86 4.79 8.06
CA SER A 313 -18.50 5.95 8.66
C SER A 313 -18.88 5.73 10.13
N ASN A 314 -19.42 4.56 10.51
CA ASN A 314 -19.78 4.21 11.89
C ASN A 314 -20.08 5.44 12.79
N ASP A 315 -21.02 6.30 12.40
CA ASP A 315 -21.38 7.59 13.02
C ASP A 315 -20.30 8.69 12.95
N ILE A 316 -19.25 8.49 12.16
CA ILE A 316 -18.18 9.46 11.98
C ILE A 316 -18.19 9.97 10.53
N SER A 317 -18.23 11.30 10.35
CA SER A 317 -18.20 11.91 9.02
C SER A 317 -16.97 11.48 8.21
N ILE A 318 -17.20 11.16 6.95
CA ILE A 318 -16.14 10.81 5.98
C ILE A 318 -15.42 12.10 5.53
N PRO A 319 -14.06 12.12 5.48
CA PRO A 319 -13.33 13.24 4.92
C PRO A 319 -13.63 13.46 3.43
N ALA A 320 -13.77 14.71 3.01
CA ALA A 320 -14.06 15.05 1.60
C ALA A 320 -12.82 15.00 0.68
N THR A 321 -11.60 14.96 1.23
CA THR A 321 -10.37 14.83 0.45
C THR A 321 -10.01 13.37 0.27
N ILE A 322 -9.71 12.98 -0.97
CA ILE A 322 -9.25 11.63 -1.34
C ILE A 322 -7.86 11.75 -1.94
N PHE A 323 -6.90 11.01 -1.39
CA PHE A 323 -5.65 10.70 -2.05
C PHE A 323 -5.80 9.36 -2.75
N LEU A 324 -5.56 9.34 -4.07
CA LEU A 324 -5.76 8.18 -4.91
C LEU A 324 -4.42 7.65 -5.43
N THR A 325 -4.16 6.36 -5.23
CA THR A 325 -3.11 5.59 -5.89
C THR A 325 -3.75 4.58 -6.83
N VAL A 326 -3.31 4.56 -8.07
CA VAL A 326 -3.77 3.66 -9.14
C VAL A 326 -2.78 3.74 -10.30
N ASP A 327 -2.81 2.81 -11.23
CA ASP A 327 -2.07 2.96 -12.50
C ASP A 327 -2.39 4.31 -13.15
N GLN A 328 -1.34 5.07 -13.50
CA GLN A 328 -1.45 6.44 -14.02
C GLN A 328 -2.42 6.54 -15.20
N ASN A 329 -2.45 5.52 -16.07
CA ASN A 329 -3.35 5.49 -17.22
C ASN A 329 -4.83 5.39 -16.82
N LEU A 330 -5.16 5.00 -15.59
CA LEU A 330 -6.52 4.83 -15.10
C LEU A 330 -6.93 5.89 -14.08
N ALA A 331 -6.03 6.80 -13.71
CA ALA A 331 -6.28 7.83 -12.70
C ALA A 331 -7.50 8.71 -13.05
N ASP A 332 -7.58 9.20 -14.28
CA ASP A 332 -8.71 10.02 -14.76
C ASP A 332 -10.02 9.23 -14.82
N PHE A 333 -9.95 7.95 -15.20
CA PHE A 333 -11.11 7.09 -15.26
C PHE A 333 -11.75 6.91 -13.87
N PHE A 334 -10.98 6.49 -12.87
CA PHE A 334 -11.49 6.33 -11.50
C PHE A 334 -11.84 7.66 -10.83
N SER A 335 -11.06 8.71 -11.07
CA SER A 335 -11.39 10.05 -10.59
C SER A 335 -12.76 10.54 -11.09
N LYS A 336 -13.08 10.29 -12.36
CA LYS A 336 -14.40 10.62 -12.94
C LYS A 336 -15.50 9.79 -12.27
N ILE A 337 -15.30 8.48 -12.08
CA ILE A 337 -16.27 7.59 -11.43
C ILE A 337 -16.59 8.09 -10.02
N ILE A 338 -15.57 8.37 -9.21
CA ILE A 338 -15.76 8.83 -7.83
C ILE A 338 -16.46 10.20 -7.79
N LYS A 339 -16.14 11.11 -8.73
CA LYS A 339 -16.74 12.46 -8.77
C LYS A 339 -18.20 12.49 -9.23
N THR A 340 -18.67 11.47 -9.96
CA THR A 340 -20.05 11.44 -10.47
C THR A 340 -21.07 11.12 -9.37
N GLU A 341 -20.63 10.52 -8.27
CA GLU A 341 -21.51 10.13 -7.18
C GLU A 341 -21.77 11.29 -6.21
N GLN A 342 -23.01 11.38 -5.76
CA GLN A 342 -23.43 12.33 -4.72
C GLN A 342 -23.21 11.67 -3.35
N PHE A 343 -22.03 11.88 -2.78
CA PHE A 343 -21.69 11.35 -1.45
C PHE A 343 -22.08 12.30 -0.30
N SER A 344 -22.95 13.27 -0.55
CA SER A 344 -23.46 14.22 0.45
C SER A 344 -24.02 13.54 1.72
N GLN A 345 -24.52 12.32 1.59
CA GLN A 345 -25.01 11.53 2.72
C GLN A 345 -23.92 11.03 3.69
N TYR A 346 -22.64 11.04 3.28
CA TYR A 346 -21.52 10.53 4.09
C TYR A 346 -20.63 11.66 4.62
N THR A 347 -20.78 12.87 4.11
CA THR A 347 -19.99 14.03 4.53
C THR A 347 -20.86 15.00 5.31
N LEU A 348 -20.28 15.69 6.30
CA LEU A 348 -20.99 16.76 7.07
C LEU A 348 -21.33 17.98 6.19
N THR A 349 -20.70 18.08 5.04
CA THR A 349 -20.92 19.16 4.08
C THR A 349 -21.38 18.56 2.74
N GLU A 350 -22.28 19.21 2.03
CA GLU A 350 -22.73 18.83 0.70
C GLU A 350 -21.62 18.90 -0.38
N SER A 351 -20.36 18.88 0.04
CA SER A 351 -19.21 19.06 -0.82
C SER A 351 -18.88 17.77 -1.58
N LYS A 352 -18.59 17.93 -2.87
CA LYS A 352 -18.06 16.85 -3.73
C LYS A 352 -16.67 16.45 -3.24
N PHE A 353 -16.30 15.18 -3.42
CA PHE A 353 -14.96 14.70 -3.13
C PHE A 353 -13.89 15.47 -3.93
N ARG A 354 -12.87 15.93 -3.22
CA ARG A 354 -11.65 16.48 -3.80
C ARG A 354 -10.65 15.34 -3.96
N ILE A 355 -10.37 14.95 -5.20
CA ILE A 355 -9.45 13.86 -5.50
C ILE A 355 -8.08 14.42 -5.87
N ILE A 356 -7.05 13.93 -5.22
CA ILE A 356 -5.64 14.21 -5.46
C ILE A 356 -4.96 12.90 -5.82
N PHE A 357 -4.46 12.80 -7.05
CA PHE A 357 -3.72 11.64 -7.49
C PHE A 357 -2.30 11.67 -6.93
N LEU A 358 -1.90 10.64 -6.19
CA LEU A 358 -0.54 10.46 -5.67
C LEU A 358 0.37 9.86 -6.75
N GLY A 359 0.40 10.50 -7.91
CA GLY A 359 1.24 10.14 -9.03
C GLY A 359 2.59 10.84 -9.00
N THR A 360 3.37 10.65 -10.07
CA THR A 360 4.72 11.20 -10.19
C THR A 360 4.77 12.72 -10.16
N GLU A 361 3.67 13.42 -10.53
CA GLU A 361 3.57 14.87 -10.46
C GLU A 361 3.46 15.37 -9.02
N ALA A 362 2.61 14.76 -8.19
CA ALA A 362 2.44 15.10 -6.78
C ALA A 362 3.73 14.83 -5.97
N LEU A 363 4.56 13.91 -6.45
CA LEU A 363 5.82 13.50 -5.83
C LEU A 363 7.05 14.24 -6.41
N HIS A 364 6.82 15.19 -7.31
CA HIS A 364 7.92 15.93 -7.95
C HIS A 364 8.74 16.72 -6.92
N GLY A 365 10.07 16.61 -7.03
CA GLY A 365 11.01 17.32 -6.13
C GLY A 365 11.20 16.69 -4.75
N ILE A 366 10.43 15.64 -4.39
CA ILE A 366 10.52 14.98 -3.08
C ILE A 366 11.52 13.82 -3.10
N ALA A 367 11.75 13.24 -4.28
CA ALA A 367 12.83 12.29 -4.54
C ALA A 367 13.66 12.76 -5.73
N THR A 368 14.95 12.44 -5.74
CA THR A 368 15.82 12.65 -6.89
C THR A 368 15.87 11.36 -7.71
N ILE A 369 15.65 11.47 -9.02
CA ILE A 369 15.65 10.33 -9.94
C ILE A 369 16.73 10.58 -10.98
N ASN A 370 17.59 9.59 -11.24
CA ASN A 370 18.59 9.71 -12.30
C ASN A 370 17.92 9.90 -13.67
N GLU A 371 18.57 10.62 -14.56
CA GLU A 371 18.14 10.75 -15.96
C GLU A 371 18.02 9.36 -16.60
N ASN A 372 17.03 9.19 -17.49
CA ASN A 372 16.71 7.94 -18.19
C ASN A 372 16.12 6.80 -17.33
N ILE A 373 15.65 7.07 -16.12
CA ILE A 373 14.94 6.12 -15.31
C ILE A 373 13.43 6.40 -15.40
N ALA A 374 12.65 5.36 -15.67
CA ALA A 374 11.19 5.47 -15.65
C ALA A 374 10.71 5.89 -14.25
N ARG A 375 9.87 6.92 -14.20
CA ARG A 375 9.28 7.37 -12.94
C ARG A 375 8.13 6.45 -12.56
N ASP A 376 8.23 5.86 -11.39
CA ASP A 376 7.25 4.94 -10.83
C ASP A 376 6.77 5.48 -9.49
N ALA A 377 5.50 5.82 -9.40
CA ALA A 377 4.94 6.51 -8.23
C ALA A 377 5.03 5.66 -6.97
N SER A 378 4.71 4.36 -7.05
CA SER A 378 4.78 3.45 -5.89
C SER A 378 6.21 3.35 -5.37
N LEU A 379 7.18 3.07 -6.25
CA LEU A 379 8.60 2.99 -5.87
C LEU A 379 9.15 4.30 -5.32
N ILE A 380 8.64 5.45 -5.79
CA ILE A 380 9.00 6.76 -5.24
C ILE A 380 8.43 6.90 -3.82
N ILE A 381 7.13 6.63 -3.61
CA ILE A 381 6.48 6.66 -2.29
C ILE A 381 7.23 5.79 -1.30
N GLU A 382 7.50 4.55 -1.67
CA GLU A 382 8.20 3.58 -0.83
C GLU A 382 9.62 4.02 -0.49
N SER A 383 10.38 4.51 -1.48
CA SER A 383 11.73 5.02 -1.25
C SER A 383 11.73 6.23 -0.30
N ILE A 384 10.74 7.13 -0.39
CA ILE A 384 10.56 8.26 0.52
C ILE A 384 10.24 7.74 1.92
N TYR A 385 9.27 6.82 2.04
CA TYR A 385 8.88 6.21 3.31
C TYR A 385 10.07 5.56 4.02
N ILE A 386 10.83 4.73 3.31
CA ILE A 386 12.02 4.06 3.87
C ILE A 386 13.06 5.09 4.29
N ASN A 387 13.33 6.08 3.43
CA ASN A 387 14.35 7.09 3.71
C ASN A 387 14.01 7.99 4.91
N ARG A 388 12.73 8.25 5.20
CA ARG A 388 12.30 9.16 6.27
C ARG A 388 11.94 8.43 7.57
N PHE A 389 11.35 7.24 7.49
CA PHE A 389 10.68 6.59 8.62
C PHE A 389 11.24 5.21 9.01
N LEU A 390 12.09 4.58 8.18
CA LEU A 390 12.63 3.22 8.43
C LEU A 390 14.15 3.14 8.46
N ARG A 391 14.88 4.24 8.62
CA ARG A 391 16.35 4.28 8.67
C ARG A 391 16.94 3.39 9.75
#